data_a663ab0ddb6c3a31d6cf55426adbd21c
#
_entry.id   a663ab0ddb6c3a31d6cf55426adbd21c
#
_cell.length_a   1.000
_cell.length_b   1.000
_cell.length_c   1.000
_cell.angle_alpha   90.00
_cell.angle_beta   90.00
_cell.angle_gamma   90.00
#
_symmetry.space_group_name_H-M   'P 1'
#
loop_
_entity.id
_entity.type
_entity.pdbx_description
1 polymer ?
#
loop_
_entity_poly.entity_id
_entity_poly.type
_entity_poly.pdbx_seq_one_letter_code
_entity_poly.pdbx_strand_id
1 'polypeptide(L)'
;YSSSTRKNHIKDSRVKYIKAHTKNISTVLNPKQVHSIFHFGEFARIYQSFLQMDKCIESNSIGTNAVLNFCLRNKIKLVYSATSASLGNKGNDKNLSPYAFTKAKNLELLENLKKWFKFKYEVIYFYNVYGPNQISKGNMATVIGIFEDCYKKNKALPVVKPGSQSRRFTHIDDTVNAV
;
A
#
# COMPACT_ATOMS: atom_id res chain seq x y z
N TYR A 1 4.31 5.54 -10.09
CA TYR A 1 5.59 4.79 -10.20
C TYR A 1 6.69 5.30 -9.27
N SER A 2 6.36 5.81 -8.10
CA SER A 2 7.38 6.26 -7.13
C SER A 2 8.27 5.11 -6.64
N SER A 3 7.75 3.87 -6.64
CA SER A 3 8.45 2.69 -6.13
C SER A 3 8.34 1.46 -7.05
N SER A 4 7.93 1.63 -8.30
CA SER A 4 7.78 0.53 -9.27
C SER A 4 8.33 0.92 -10.63
N THR A 5 8.45 -0.05 -11.55
CA THR A 5 8.93 0.16 -12.92
C THR A 5 7.91 -0.33 -13.93
N ARG A 6 7.96 0.21 -15.17
CA ARG A 6 7.12 -0.27 -16.27
C ARG A 6 7.42 -1.73 -16.67
N LYS A 7 8.57 -2.26 -16.27
CA LYS A 7 8.94 -3.67 -16.52
C LYS A 7 8.00 -4.66 -15.84
N ASN A 8 7.32 -4.22 -14.78
CA ASN A 8 6.35 -5.03 -14.06
C ASN A 8 4.95 -5.01 -14.68
N HIS A 9 4.75 -4.28 -15.80
CA HIS A 9 3.47 -4.28 -16.50
C HIS A 9 3.26 -5.61 -17.22
N ILE A 10 2.09 -6.19 -17.04
CA ILE A 10 1.63 -7.36 -17.77
C ILE A 10 1.04 -6.90 -19.09
N LYS A 11 1.43 -7.54 -20.20
CA LYS A 11 0.83 -7.29 -21.52
C LYS A 11 -0.42 -8.18 -21.64
N ASP A 12 -1.58 -7.63 -21.31
CA ASP A 12 -2.87 -8.29 -21.43
C ASP A 12 -3.89 -7.25 -21.93
N SER A 13 -4.69 -7.60 -22.93
CA SER A 13 -5.68 -6.70 -23.53
C SER A 13 -6.77 -6.24 -22.54
N ARG A 14 -6.99 -6.99 -21.48
CA ARG A 14 -7.94 -6.66 -20.41
C ARG A 14 -7.39 -5.63 -19.43
N VAL A 15 -6.07 -5.33 -19.47
CA VAL A 15 -5.40 -4.44 -18.51
C VAL A 15 -5.05 -3.12 -19.16
N LYS A 16 -5.63 -2.04 -18.64
CA LYS A 16 -5.31 -0.66 -19.05
C LYS A 16 -4.52 0.05 -17.96
N TYR A 17 -3.31 0.49 -18.27
CA TYR A 17 -2.47 1.27 -17.37
C TYR A 17 -2.67 2.77 -17.57
N ILE A 18 -3.09 3.46 -16.50
CA ILE A 18 -3.29 4.91 -16.51
C ILE A 18 -2.25 5.54 -15.57
N LYS A 19 -1.44 6.46 -16.09
CA LYS A 19 -0.48 7.23 -15.27
C LYS A 19 -1.19 8.44 -14.70
N ALA A 20 -1.61 8.36 -13.44
CA ALA A 20 -2.25 9.46 -12.72
C ALA A 20 -1.91 9.40 -11.23
N HIS A 21 -2.20 10.46 -10.49
CA HIS A 21 -2.21 10.47 -9.03
C HIS A 21 -3.62 10.15 -8.54
N THR A 22 -3.74 9.41 -7.43
CA THR A 22 -5.03 9.02 -6.84
C THR A 22 -5.94 10.22 -6.52
N LYS A 23 -5.36 11.39 -6.19
CA LYS A 23 -6.14 12.62 -6.00
C LYS A 23 -6.95 13.06 -7.22
N ASN A 24 -6.56 12.61 -8.41
CA ASN A 24 -7.22 12.94 -9.68
C ASN A 24 -8.16 11.82 -10.17
N ILE A 25 -8.54 10.87 -9.33
CA ILE A 25 -9.33 9.69 -9.73
C ILE A 25 -10.59 10.05 -10.50
N SER A 26 -11.29 11.09 -10.08
CA SER A 26 -12.54 11.53 -10.72
C SER A 26 -12.38 12.09 -12.13
N THR A 27 -11.17 12.49 -12.53
CA THR A 27 -10.88 12.98 -13.88
C THR A 27 -10.40 11.89 -14.83
N VAL A 28 -9.97 10.74 -14.28
CA VAL A 28 -9.34 9.67 -15.08
C VAL A 28 -10.21 8.42 -15.20
N LEU A 29 -11.20 8.24 -14.32
CA LEU A 29 -12.10 7.10 -14.33
C LEU A 29 -13.55 7.51 -14.57
N ASN A 30 -14.22 6.79 -15.46
CA ASN A 30 -15.68 6.89 -15.59
C ASN A 30 -16.33 5.96 -14.55
N PRO A 31 -17.07 6.49 -13.54
CA PRO A 31 -17.60 5.67 -12.46
C PRO A 31 -18.61 4.60 -12.94
N LYS A 32 -19.28 4.81 -14.08
CA LYS A 32 -20.20 3.83 -14.66
C LYS A 32 -19.53 2.54 -15.14
N GLN A 33 -18.19 2.57 -15.30
CA GLN A 33 -17.37 1.44 -15.75
C GLN A 33 -16.59 0.79 -14.60
N VAL A 34 -16.78 1.26 -13.36
CA VAL A 34 -16.04 0.77 -12.20
C VAL A 34 -16.96 -0.01 -11.27
N HIS A 35 -16.68 -1.29 -11.11
CA HIS A 35 -17.41 -2.15 -10.16
C HIS A 35 -16.86 -2.02 -8.73
N SER A 36 -15.56 -2.08 -8.58
CA SER A 36 -14.87 -1.98 -7.28
C SER A 36 -13.48 -1.37 -7.45
N ILE A 37 -12.94 -0.81 -6.37
CA ILE A 37 -11.59 -0.24 -6.33
C ILE A 37 -10.75 -0.97 -5.30
N PHE A 38 -9.58 -1.47 -5.72
CA PHE A 38 -8.52 -1.97 -4.86
C PHE A 38 -7.50 -0.86 -4.65
N HIS A 39 -7.61 -0.16 -3.51
CA HIS A 39 -6.75 0.98 -3.20
C HIS A 39 -5.49 0.54 -2.47
N PHE A 40 -4.47 0.17 -3.24
CA PHE A 40 -3.16 -0.30 -2.76
C PHE A 40 -2.03 0.70 -3.09
N GLY A 41 -2.33 1.77 -3.80
CA GLY A 41 -1.38 2.77 -4.29
C GLY A 41 -1.13 3.91 -3.30
N GLU A 42 -0.54 3.63 -2.15
CA GLU A 42 -0.21 4.62 -1.12
C GLU A 42 1.29 4.61 -0.80
N PHE A 43 1.75 5.65 -0.11
CA PHE A 43 3.12 5.69 0.42
C PHE A 43 3.27 4.62 1.51
N ALA A 44 4.29 3.76 1.42
CA ALA A 44 4.36 2.53 2.20
C ALA A 44 5.74 2.27 2.83
N ARG A 45 6.42 3.30 3.37
CA ARG A 45 7.71 3.15 4.05
C ARG A 45 7.80 4.03 5.29
N ILE A 46 8.06 3.41 6.45
CA ILE A 46 8.12 4.10 7.74
C ILE A 46 9.22 5.16 7.72
N TYR A 47 10.47 4.77 7.54
CA TYR A 47 11.61 5.70 7.58
C TYR A 47 11.50 6.81 6.54
N GLN A 48 11.16 6.46 5.30
CA GLN A 48 11.03 7.43 4.22
C GLN A 48 9.87 8.42 4.44
N SER A 49 8.88 8.08 5.25
CA SER A 49 7.77 8.99 5.54
C SER A 49 8.19 10.20 6.39
N PHE A 50 9.24 10.08 7.19
CA PHE A 50 9.83 11.23 7.89
C PHE A 50 10.57 12.15 6.92
N LEU A 51 11.33 11.58 5.98
CA LEU A 51 12.11 12.35 5.00
C LEU A 51 11.25 12.98 3.90
N GLN A 52 10.09 12.42 3.63
CA GLN A 52 9.19 12.82 2.55
C GLN A 52 7.75 12.94 3.06
N MET A 53 7.59 13.65 4.17
CA MET A 53 6.30 13.77 4.86
C MET A 53 5.21 14.33 3.93
N ASP A 54 5.52 15.36 3.15
CA ASP A 54 4.56 15.96 2.19
C ASP A 54 4.04 14.93 1.20
N LYS A 55 4.90 14.10 0.63
CA LYS A 55 4.49 13.03 -0.29
C LYS A 55 3.68 11.95 0.41
N CYS A 56 4.01 11.66 1.66
CA CYS A 56 3.25 10.71 2.46
C CYS A 56 1.83 11.24 2.71
N ILE A 57 1.69 12.48 3.14
CA ILE A 57 0.40 13.14 3.37
C ILE A 57 -0.38 13.27 2.05
N GLU A 58 0.26 13.73 0.97
CA GLU A 58 -0.40 13.86 -0.33
C GLU A 58 -0.94 12.51 -0.84
N SER A 59 -0.17 11.45 -0.71
CA SER A 59 -0.59 10.12 -1.16
C SER A 59 -1.65 9.50 -0.24
N ASN A 60 -1.36 9.44 1.06
CA ASN A 60 -2.14 8.65 2.01
C ASN A 60 -3.36 9.40 2.57
N SER A 61 -3.31 10.71 2.67
CA SER A 61 -4.45 11.51 3.15
C SER A 61 -5.23 12.10 1.98
N ILE A 62 -4.62 12.96 1.16
CA ILE A 62 -5.32 13.64 0.07
C ILE A 62 -5.75 12.66 -1.02
N GLY A 63 -4.85 11.78 -1.45
CA GLY A 63 -5.13 10.77 -2.47
C GLY A 63 -6.20 9.79 -2.02
N THR A 64 -6.10 9.29 -0.80
CA THR A 64 -7.10 8.36 -0.23
C THR A 64 -8.45 9.04 -0.05
N ASN A 65 -8.49 10.29 0.45
CA ASN A 65 -9.75 11.03 0.54
C ASN A 65 -10.43 11.19 -0.82
N ALA A 66 -9.69 11.44 -1.89
CA ALA A 66 -10.26 11.52 -3.24
C ALA A 66 -10.85 10.17 -3.69
N VAL A 67 -10.18 9.05 -3.41
CA VAL A 67 -10.68 7.70 -3.69
C VAL A 67 -11.94 7.40 -2.88
N LEU A 68 -11.95 7.73 -1.59
CA LEU A 68 -13.11 7.54 -0.71
C LEU A 68 -14.33 8.32 -1.20
N ASN A 69 -14.15 9.61 -1.54
CA ASN A 69 -15.21 10.45 -2.08
C ASN A 69 -15.75 9.91 -3.43
N PHE A 70 -14.86 9.45 -4.31
CA PHE A 70 -15.25 8.85 -5.58
C PHE A 70 -16.09 7.59 -5.36
N CYS A 71 -15.64 6.68 -4.49
CA CYS A 71 -16.37 5.46 -4.16
C CYS A 71 -17.72 5.74 -3.48
N LEU A 72 -17.75 6.66 -2.51
CA LEU A 72 -18.94 7.01 -1.77
C LEU A 72 -20.03 7.61 -2.68
N ARG A 73 -19.67 8.62 -3.48
CA ARG A 73 -20.61 9.31 -4.39
C ARG A 73 -21.19 8.38 -5.45
N ASN A 74 -20.44 7.39 -5.88
CA ASN A 74 -20.81 6.49 -6.96
C ASN A 74 -21.25 5.10 -6.48
N LYS A 75 -21.35 4.88 -5.16
CA LYS A 75 -21.73 3.59 -4.52
C LYS A 75 -20.84 2.42 -4.93
N ILE A 76 -19.55 2.69 -5.14
CA ILE A 76 -18.55 1.71 -5.55
C ILE A 76 -17.94 1.07 -4.30
N LYS A 77 -17.80 -0.26 -4.28
CA LYS A 77 -17.12 -0.99 -3.19
C LYS A 77 -15.63 -0.68 -3.19
N LEU A 78 -15.08 -0.43 -2.00
CA LEU A 78 -13.65 -0.22 -1.80
C LEU A 78 -13.03 -1.44 -1.10
N VAL A 79 -11.88 -1.90 -1.61
CA VAL A 79 -10.96 -2.79 -0.91
C VAL A 79 -9.72 -1.97 -0.55
N TYR A 80 -9.50 -1.76 0.75
CA TYR A 80 -8.46 -0.87 1.26
C TYR A 80 -7.28 -1.66 1.83
N SER A 81 -6.06 -1.27 1.47
CA SER A 81 -4.84 -1.83 2.07
C SER A 81 -4.52 -1.17 3.40
N ALA A 82 -4.70 -1.89 4.49
CA ALA A 82 -4.17 -1.50 5.78
C ALA A 82 -2.72 -1.97 5.97
N THR A 83 -2.12 -1.59 7.08
CA THR A 83 -0.77 -1.99 7.44
C THR A 83 -0.74 -2.71 8.78
N SER A 84 0.13 -3.71 8.90
CA SER A 84 0.41 -4.34 10.18
C SER A 84 0.98 -3.37 11.22
N ALA A 85 1.56 -2.24 10.79
CA ALA A 85 2.02 -1.19 11.71
C ALA A 85 0.89 -0.59 12.55
N SER A 86 -0.36 -0.56 12.04
CA SER A 86 -1.52 -0.12 12.82
C SER A 86 -1.96 -1.12 13.89
N LEU A 87 -1.53 -2.38 13.79
CA LEU A 87 -1.80 -3.45 14.75
C LEU A 87 -0.61 -3.71 15.68
N GLY A 88 0.59 -3.21 15.33
CA GLY A 88 1.82 -3.43 16.08
C GLY A 88 1.72 -2.91 17.51
N ASN A 89 2.39 -3.61 18.44
CA ASN A 89 2.42 -3.25 19.87
C ASN A 89 1.02 -2.97 20.43
N LYS A 90 0.05 -3.85 20.13
CA LYS A 90 -1.37 -3.72 20.51
C LYS A 90 -1.99 -2.38 20.07
N GLY A 91 -1.60 -1.86 18.93
CA GLY A 91 -2.09 -0.61 18.38
C GLY A 91 -1.33 0.65 18.83
N ASN A 92 -0.32 0.52 19.69
CA ASN A 92 0.47 1.67 20.17
C ASN A 92 1.40 2.25 19.07
N ASP A 93 1.74 1.45 18.06
CA ASP A 93 2.63 1.87 16.97
C ASP A 93 1.96 2.76 15.92
N LYS A 94 0.64 2.95 15.99
CA LYS A 94 -0.14 3.72 15.01
C LYS A 94 0.29 5.19 14.85
N ASN A 95 0.94 5.76 15.84
CA ASN A 95 1.38 7.16 15.84
C ASN A 95 2.90 7.33 15.72
N LEU A 96 3.67 6.25 15.52
CA LEU A 96 5.14 6.29 15.53
C LEU A 96 5.77 6.82 14.22
N SER A 97 4.99 7.10 13.19
CA SER A 97 5.49 7.69 11.95
C SER A 97 4.37 8.35 11.17
N PRO A 98 4.66 9.31 10.25
CA PRO A 98 3.66 9.88 9.35
C PRO A 98 2.92 8.81 8.54
N TYR A 99 3.62 7.75 8.11
CA TYR A 99 3.02 6.59 7.43
C TYR A 99 2.03 5.86 8.32
N ALA A 100 2.42 5.44 9.53
CA ALA A 100 1.54 4.71 10.43
C ALA A 100 0.33 5.55 10.84
N PHE A 101 0.56 6.83 11.15
CA PHE A 101 -0.48 7.79 11.49
C PHE A 101 -1.53 7.93 10.37
N THR A 102 -1.10 8.21 9.13
CA THR A 102 -2.03 8.38 8.01
C THR A 102 -2.84 7.11 7.74
N LYS A 103 -2.23 5.94 7.82
CA LYS A 103 -2.91 4.66 7.65
C LYS A 103 -3.94 4.41 8.76
N ALA A 104 -3.60 4.68 10.01
CA ALA A 104 -4.51 4.52 11.14
C ALA A 104 -5.71 5.49 11.03
N LYS A 105 -5.48 6.74 10.63
CA LYS A 105 -6.55 7.73 10.44
C LYS A 105 -7.47 7.39 9.26
N ASN A 106 -6.96 6.79 8.21
CA ASN A 106 -7.79 6.30 7.12
C ASN A 106 -8.70 5.15 7.57
N LEU A 107 -8.23 4.24 8.42
CA LEU A 107 -9.07 3.18 8.99
C LEU A 107 -10.19 3.76 9.85
N GLU A 108 -9.87 4.71 10.73
CA GLU A 108 -10.84 5.40 11.56
C GLU A 108 -11.89 6.14 10.70
N LEU A 109 -11.46 6.79 9.62
CA LEU A 109 -12.35 7.43 8.67
C LEU A 109 -13.27 6.43 7.98
N LEU A 110 -12.76 5.27 7.54
CA LEU A 110 -13.55 4.21 6.90
C LEU A 110 -14.65 3.69 7.84
N GLU A 111 -14.34 3.48 9.11
CA GLU A 111 -15.33 3.07 10.12
C GLU A 111 -16.43 4.12 10.29
N ASN A 112 -16.08 5.40 10.31
CA ASN A 112 -17.03 6.50 10.41
C ASN A 112 -17.87 6.65 9.13
N LEU A 113 -17.29 6.51 7.95
CA LEU A 113 -18.02 6.51 6.69
C LEU A 113 -19.04 5.36 6.61
N LYS A 114 -18.71 4.18 7.17
CA LYS A 114 -19.67 3.08 7.30
C LYS A 114 -20.84 3.46 8.20
N LYS A 115 -20.59 4.11 9.34
CA LYS A 115 -21.62 4.54 10.29
C LYS A 115 -22.50 5.64 9.68
N TRP A 116 -21.90 6.66 9.09
CA TRP A 116 -22.61 7.85 8.58
C TRP A 116 -23.37 7.58 7.29
N PHE A 117 -22.76 6.80 6.36
CA PHE A 117 -23.26 6.66 4.98
C PHE A 117 -23.51 5.22 4.55
N LYS A 118 -23.35 4.25 5.45
CA LYS A 118 -23.42 2.80 5.13
C LYS A 118 -22.45 2.42 4.00
N PHE A 119 -21.28 3.07 3.98
CA PHE A 119 -20.26 2.86 2.96
C PHE A 119 -19.78 1.41 2.94
N LYS A 120 -19.69 0.83 1.74
CA LYS A 120 -19.27 -0.56 1.54
C LYS A 120 -17.76 -0.62 1.31
N TYR A 121 -17.04 -1.23 2.23
CA TYR A 121 -15.60 -1.45 2.12
C TYR A 121 -15.18 -2.75 2.79
N GLU A 122 -14.01 -3.25 2.37
CA GLU A 122 -13.25 -4.31 3.04
C GLU A 122 -11.85 -3.80 3.36
N VAL A 123 -11.24 -4.35 4.39
CA VAL A 123 -9.86 -4.01 4.79
C VAL A 123 -8.98 -5.23 4.73
N ILE A 124 -7.85 -5.12 4.04
CA ILE A 124 -6.83 -6.17 3.96
C ILE A 124 -5.57 -5.69 4.66
N TYR A 125 -5.08 -6.46 5.62
CA TYR A 125 -3.84 -6.20 6.33
C TYR A 125 -2.70 -6.98 5.67
N PHE A 126 -1.88 -6.29 4.89
CA PHE A 126 -0.71 -6.91 4.28
C PHE A 126 0.46 -7.01 5.26
N TYR A 127 0.98 -8.21 5.40
CA TYR A 127 2.26 -8.49 6.06
C TYR A 127 3.31 -8.74 4.97
N ASN A 128 4.46 -8.14 5.05
CA ASN A 128 5.65 -8.30 4.20
C ASN A 128 5.47 -9.23 2.97
N VAL A 129 4.66 -8.79 2.01
CA VAL A 129 4.41 -9.53 0.77
C VAL A 129 5.71 -9.56 -0.04
N TYR A 130 6.08 -10.74 -0.53
CA TYR A 130 7.27 -10.96 -1.35
C TYR A 130 6.94 -11.80 -2.58
N GLY A 131 7.80 -11.76 -3.58
CA GLY A 131 7.63 -12.55 -4.80
C GLY A 131 8.38 -11.98 -5.99
N PRO A 132 8.17 -12.53 -7.19
CA PRO A 132 8.81 -12.06 -8.41
C PRO A 132 8.64 -10.55 -8.64
N ASN A 133 9.65 -9.92 -9.23
CA ASN A 133 9.67 -8.49 -9.56
C ASN A 133 9.64 -7.52 -8.37
N GLN A 134 9.86 -7.99 -7.14
CA GLN A 134 9.98 -7.13 -5.98
C GLN A 134 11.20 -6.18 -6.09
N ILE A 135 11.13 -5.04 -5.39
CA ILE A 135 12.20 -4.06 -5.42
C ILE A 135 13.37 -4.56 -4.57
N SER A 136 14.54 -4.69 -5.19
CA SER A 136 15.77 -5.19 -4.55
C SER A 136 16.84 -4.12 -4.32
N LYS A 137 16.65 -2.89 -4.84
CA LYS A 137 17.62 -1.80 -4.76
C LYS A 137 16.99 -0.47 -4.38
N GLY A 138 17.82 0.43 -3.84
CA GLY A 138 17.40 1.78 -3.43
C GLY A 138 16.56 1.81 -2.15
N ASN A 139 16.11 3.01 -1.79
CA ASN A 139 15.47 3.29 -0.50
C ASN A 139 14.10 2.61 -0.31
N MET A 140 13.54 2.04 -1.37
CA MET A 140 12.26 1.33 -1.33
C MET A 140 12.43 -0.20 -1.41
N ALA A 141 13.67 -0.70 -1.35
CA ALA A 141 13.95 -2.13 -1.38
C ALA A 141 13.37 -2.86 -0.16
N THR A 142 12.92 -4.08 -0.40
CA THR A 142 12.42 -4.98 0.66
C THR A 142 13.55 -5.88 1.16
N VAL A 143 13.45 -6.38 2.38
CA VAL A 143 14.50 -7.24 2.96
C VAL A 143 14.74 -8.49 2.12
N ILE A 144 13.68 -9.17 1.65
CA ILE A 144 13.81 -10.34 0.78
C ILE A 144 14.49 -9.96 -0.54
N GLY A 145 14.07 -8.83 -1.17
CA GLY A 145 14.70 -8.36 -2.40
C GLY A 145 16.18 -8.01 -2.24
N ILE A 146 16.56 -7.40 -1.10
CA ILE A 146 17.97 -7.12 -0.77
C ILE A 146 18.75 -8.43 -0.61
N PHE A 147 18.20 -9.40 0.11
CA PHE A 147 18.84 -10.69 0.35
C PHE A 147 19.02 -11.49 -0.95
N GLU A 148 18.00 -11.49 -1.82
CA GLU A 148 18.13 -12.08 -3.17
C GLU A 148 19.25 -11.43 -4.00
N ASP A 149 19.34 -10.09 -4.01
CA ASP A 149 20.39 -9.37 -4.76
C ASP A 149 21.79 -9.68 -4.18
N CYS A 150 21.89 -9.74 -2.84
CA CYS A 150 23.16 -10.14 -2.18
C CYS A 150 23.55 -11.58 -2.51
N TYR A 151 22.62 -12.52 -2.44
CA TYR A 151 22.85 -13.92 -2.77
C TYR A 151 23.33 -14.09 -4.22
N LYS A 152 22.62 -13.49 -5.19
CA LYS A 152 23.00 -13.51 -6.62
C LYS A 152 24.38 -12.91 -6.90
N LYS A 153 24.90 -12.10 -6.01
CA LYS A 153 26.20 -11.42 -6.12
C LYS A 153 27.29 -12.03 -5.22
N ASN A 154 27.00 -13.14 -4.55
CA ASN A 154 27.88 -13.75 -3.54
C ASN A 154 28.34 -12.74 -2.46
N LYS A 155 27.45 -11.86 -2.02
CA LYS A 155 27.71 -10.89 -0.95
C LYS A 155 27.07 -11.33 0.35
N ALA A 156 27.70 -10.94 1.48
CA ALA A 156 27.12 -11.15 2.80
C ALA A 156 25.76 -10.46 2.93
N LEU A 157 24.82 -11.12 3.61
CA LEU A 157 23.50 -10.55 3.88
C LEU A 157 23.62 -9.46 4.95
N PRO A 158 23.05 -8.25 4.72
CA PRO A 158 23.07 -7.19 5.71
C PRO A 158 22.12 -7.53 6.86
N VAL A 159 22.62 -7.43 8.09
CA VAL A 159 21.84 -7.66 9.31
C VAL A 159 21.77 -6.36 10.10
N VAL A 160 20.55 -5.93 10.39
CA VAL A 160 20.30 -4.80 11.31
C VAL A 160 20.42 -5.31 12.74
N LYS A 161 21.40 -4.78 13.49
CA LYS A 161 21.63 -5.19 14.89
C LYS A 161 20.41 -4.93 15.79
N PRO A 162 20.11 -5.81 16.74
CA PRO A 162 20.86 -7.01 17.14
C PRO A 162 20.58 -8.27 16.28
N GLY A 163 19.77 -8.20 15.22
CA GLY A 163 19.48 -9.33 14.35
C GLY A 163 18.35 -10.27 14.85
N SER A 164 17.76 -9.96 15.98
CA SER A 164 16.68 -10.74 16.60
C SER A 164 15.27 -10.44 16.06
N GLN A 165 15.16 -9.57 15.04
CA GLN A 165 13.88 -9.14 14.50
C GLN A 165 13.20 -10.28 13.75
N SER A 166 11.94 -10.56 14.11
CA SER A 166 11.09 -11.52 13.41
C SER A 166 9.96 -10.81 12.68
N ARG A 167 9.60 -11.32 11.51
CA ARG A 167 8.49 -10.82 10.70
C ARG A 167 7.74 -11.98 10.07
N ARG A 168 6.44 -11.77 9.79
CA ARG A 168 5.65 -12.68 8.95
C ARG A 168 5.82 -12.26 7.50
N PHE A 169 5.98 -13.24 6.62
CA PHE A 169 6.10 -13.05 5.18
C PHE A 169 5.00 -13.86 4.48
N THR A 170 4.41 -13.29 3.43
CA THR A 170 3.38 -13.93 2.62
C THR A 170 3.79 -13.88 1.16
N HIS A 171 3.77 -15.01 0.46
CA HIS A 171 4.05 -15.02 -0.97
C HIS A 171 2.96 -14.28 -1.75
N ILE A 172 3.33 -13.68 -2.88
CA ILE A 172 2.39 -12.90 -3.70
C ILE A 172 1.23 -13.75 -4.21
N ASP A 173 1.46 -15.02 -4.57
CA ASP A 173 0.40 -15.91 -5.06
C ASP A 173 -0.63 -16.19 -3.97
N ASP A 174 -0.19 -16.44 -2.73
CA ASP A 174 -1.09 -16.62 -1.58
C ASP A 174 -1.88 -15.33 -1.30
N THR A 175 -1.20 -14.17 -1.44
CA THR A 175 -1.85 -12.87 -1.28
C THR A 175 -2.92 -12.64 -2.34
N VAL A 176 -2.64 -12.94 -3.60
CA VAL A 176 -3.59 -12.77 -4.72
C VAL A 176 -4.77 -13.72 -4.57
N ASN A 177 -4.53 -14.97 -4.15
CA ASN A 177 -5.60 -15.94 -3.94
C ASN A 177 -6.53 -15.58 -2.76
N ALA A 178 -6.04 -14.81 -1.79
CA ALA A 178 -6.81 -14.38 -0.63
C ALA A 178 -7.64 -13.09 -0.88
N VAL A 179 -7.38 -12.35 -1.96
CA VAL A 179 -8.00 -11.05 -2.29
C VAL A 179 -9.12 -11.21 -3.31
#